data_514881d4c641c8dfcc0fe865f9fc210d
#
_entry.id   514881d4c641c8dfcc0fe865f9fc210d
#
_cell.length_a   1.000
_cell.length_b   1.000
_cell.length_c   1.000
_cell.angle_alpha   90.00
_cell.angle_beta   90.00
_cell.angle_gamma   90.00
#
_symmetry.space_group_name_H-M   'P 1'
#
loop_
_entity.id
_entity.type
_entity.pdbx_description
1 polymer ?
#
loop_
_entity_poly.entity_id
_entity_poly.type
_entity_poly.pdbx_seq_one_letter_code
_entity_poly.pdbx_strand_id
1 'polypeptide(L)'
;MSQALHADLLGWRRKIGVVVPATNTIVEPEFHQMAPEGITNHTSRFELSNMALNSDADFLRMVEEIKANLDGAMDGLVPAAPDHIIIGISAESFWDGADGAAAIKERLSQRAGVPVTLGSDAARLAIEAVKAQRIAVLTPYWPIADERVSQYFGQCGFDVRRLIGLKATSPINIAEQNAATLEQALQRLDGDDVDAIVQVGTNLGMAKIAAVAEKSMGKPVIAINTALYWHALRSMGIDDSISNFGRLLEQH
;
A
#
# COMPACT_ATOMS: atom_id res chain seq x y z
N MET A 1 -2.74 14.56 -26.10
CA MET A 1 -4.17 14.77 -25.80
C MET A 1 -4.26 15.75 -24.64
N SER A 2 -5.00 16.87 -24.79
CA SER A 2 -5.23 17.81 -23.68
C SER A 2 -6.00 17.05 -22.59
N GLN A 3 -5.40 16.87 -21.42
CA GLN A 3 -6.12 16.35 -20.25
C GLN A 3 -7.27 17.31 -19.94
N ALA A 4 -8.50 16.81 -19.87
CA ALA A 4 -9.63 17.60 -19.43
C ALA A 4 -9.36 18.00 -17.97
N LEU A 5 -9.16 19.28 -17.73
CA LEU A 5 -9.01 19.82 -16.38
C LEU A 5 -10.38 19.82 -15.69
N HIS A 6 -10.42 19.43 -14.43
CA HIS A 6 -11.63 19.57 -13.62
C HIS A 6 -11.93 21.05 -13.34
N ALA A 7 -13.21 21.37 -13.15
CA ALA A 7 -13.63 22.69 -12.69
C ALA A 7 -13.33 22.95 -11.18
N ASP A 8 -12.78 21.94 -10.49
CA ASP A 8 -12.39 22.02 -9.08
C ASP A 8 -11.14 22.91 -8.89
N LEU A 9 -11.18 23.81 -7.93
CA LEU A 9 -10.10 24.79 -7.69
C LEU A 9 -8.83 24.14 -7.13
N LEU A 10 -8.94 23.04 -6.39
CA LEU A 10 -7.81 22.36 -5.74
C LEU A 10 -7.41 21.09 -6.48
N GLY A 11 -8.38 20.27 -6.84
CA GLY A 11 -8.17 19.03 -7.59
C GLY A 11 -8.26 19.21 -9.12
N TRP A 12 -7.72 20.32 -9.61
CA TRP A 12 -7.89 20.69 -11.04
C TRP A 12 -7.18 19.75 -12.02
N ARG A 13 -6.22 18.96 -11.58
CA ARG A 13 -5.61 17.90 -12.40
C ARG A 13 -6.35 16.59 -12.23
N ARG A 14 -6.46 16.10 -10.98
CA ARG A 14 -7.13 14.83 -10.65
C ARG A 14 -7.57 14.81 -9.19
N LYS A 15 -8.60 14.02 -8.92
CA LYS A 15 -9.09 13.68 -7.58
C LYS A 15 -8.84 12.19 -7.32
N ILE A 16 -8.13 11.87 -6.26
CA ILE A 16 -7.89 10.49 -5.83
C ILE A 16 -8.82 10.16 -4.67
N GLY A 17 -9.63 9.13 -4.82
CA GLY A 17 -10.36 8.53 -3.73
C GLY A 17 -9.44 7.61 -2.93
N VAL A 18 -9.58 7.60 -1.61
CA VAL A 18 -8.79 6.76 -0.72
C VAL A 18 -9.74 6.05 0.25
N VAL A 19 -9.73 4.73 0.24
CA VAL A 19 -10.54 3.92 1.17
C VAL A 19 -9.63 3.30 2.22
N VAL A 20 -9.87 3.58 3.50
CA VAL A 20 -9.04 3.12 4.63
C VAL A 20 -9.89 2.61 5.80
N PRO A 21 -9.37 1.69 6.62
CA PRO A 21 -10.02 1.36 7.89
C PRO A 21 -10.08 2.55 8.84
N ALA A 22 -11.08 2.60 9.72
CA ALA A 22 -11.20 3.63 10.74
C ALA A 22 -9.97 3.72 11.68
N THR A 23 -9.28 2.60 11.89
CA THR A 23 -8.05 2.50 12.70
C THR A 23 -6.77 2.94 11.99
N ASN A 24 -6.81 3.20 10.65
CA ASN A 24 -5.63 3.60 9.90
C ASN A 24 -5.36 5.10 10.08
N THR A 25 -4.17 5.45 10.59
CA THR A 25 -3.74 6.84 10.83
C THR A 25 -2.55 7.26 9.97
N ILE A 26 -2.05 6.37 9.09
CA ILE A 26 -0.81 6.58 8.34
C ILE A 26 -1.07 6.91 6.86
N VAL A 27 -1.99 6.21 6.21
CA VAL A 27 -2.22 6.36 4.75
C VAL A 27 -2.55 7.80 4.37
N GLU A 28 -3.52 8.39 5.04
CA GLU A 28 -4.00 9.74 4.69
C GLU A 28 -2.92 10.81 4.83
N PRO A 29 -2.17 10.93 5.96
CA PRO A 29 -1.10 11.90 6.08
C PRO A 29 0.08 11.63 5.13
N GLU A 30 0.46 10.37 4.87
CA GLU A 30 1.51 10.07 3.89
C GLU A 30 1.09 10.46 2.47
N PHE A 31 -0.16 10.16 2.06
CA PHE A 31 -0.66 10.52 0.73
C PHE A 31 -0.76 12.03 0.53
N HIS A 32 -1.16 12.79 1.56
CA HIS A 32 -1.15 14.24 1.48
C HIS A 32 0.27 14.82 1.29
N GLN A 33 1.28 14.20 1.90
CA GLN A 33 2.68 14.62 1.73
C GLN A 33 3.25 14.26 0.34
N MET A 34 2.70 13.24 -0.32
CA MET A 34 3.11 12.80 -1.66
C MET A 34 2.31 13.47 -2.78
N ALA A 35 1.23 14.19 -2.47
CA ALA A 35 0.37 14.78 -3.48
C ALA A 35 1.06 15.94 -4.21
N PRO A 36 1.23 15.87 -5.55
CA PRO A 36 1.67 17.02 -6.32
C PRO A 36 0.57 18.07 -6.42
N GLU A 37 0.95 19.27 -6.80
CA GLU A 37 0.01 20.40 -6.97
C GLU A 37 -1.11 20.03 -7.97
N GLY A 38 -2.34 20.37 -7.62
CA GLY A 38 -3.52 20.07 -8.44
C GLY A 38 -4.06 18.66 -8.29
N ILE A 39 -3.48 17.84 -7.40
CA ILE A 39 -3.99 16.53 -7.02
C ILE A 39 -4.56 16.61 -5.61
N THR A 40 -5.78 16.13 -5.42
CA THR A 40 -6.41 16.08 -4.09
C THR A 40 -6.81 14.66 -3.71
N ASN A 41 -6.67 14.34 -2.42
CA ASN A 41 -7.05 13.07 -1.84
C ASN A 41 -8.37 13.23 -1.06
N HIS A 42 -9.31 12.32 -1.31
CA HIS A 42 -10.63 12.31 -0.67
C HIS A 42 -10.80 10.96 0.03
N THR A 43 -10.84 10.97 1.36
CA THR A 43 -10.79 9.74 2.16
C THR A 43 -12.18 9.33 2.63
N SER A 44 -12.52 8.07 2.40
CA SER A 44 -13.65 7.38 3.03
C SER A 44 -13.14 6.30 3.96
N ARG A 45 -13.75 6.18 5.14
CA ARG A 45 -13.35 5.23 6.16
C ARG A 45 -14.43 4.18 6.38
N PHE A 46 -14.03 2.91 6.48
CA PHE A 46 -14.92 1.85 6.91
C PHE A 46 -14.65 1.47 8.36
N GLU A 47 -15.68 0.96 9.00
CA GLU A 47 -15.59 0.48 10.38
C GLU A 47 -14.64 -0.72 10.47
N LEU A 48 -13.67 -0.62 11.36
CA LEU A 48 -12.79 -1.70 11.78
C LEU A 48 -12.51 -1.51 13.26
N SER A 49 -12.88 -2.50 14.05
CA SER A 49 -12.65 -2.47 15.49
C SER A 49 -11.15 -2.59 15.80
N ASN A 50 -10.70 -1.92 16.87
CA ASN A 50 -9.33 -2.09 17.36
C ASN A 50 -9.24 -3.34 18.24
N MET A 51 -9.51 -4.50 17.63
CA MET A 51 -9.45 -5.80 18.32
C MET A 51 -8.02 -6.19 18.69
N ALA A 52 -7.88 -6.95 19.77
CA ALA A 52 -6.61 -7.56 20.12
C ALA A 52 -6.25 -8.66 19.10
N LEU A 53 -4.99 -8.64 18.63
CA LEU A 53 -4.42 -9.64 17.73
C LEU A 53 -3.37 -10.44 18.52
N ASN A 54 -3.75 -11.60 19.04
CA ASN A 54 -2.89 -12.48 19.84
C ASN A 54 -2.65 -13.83 19.15
N SER A 55 -3.28 -14.05 18.01
CA SER A 55 -3.23 -15.32 17.28
C SER A 55 -3.56 -15.13 15.79
N ASP A 56 -3.25 -16.13 14.98
CA ASP A 56 -3.68 -16.20 13.59
C ASP A 56 -5.22 -16.16 13.45
N ALA A 57 -5.95 -16.75 14.42
CA ALA A 57 -7.41 -16.71 14.42
C ALA A 57 -7.97 -15.30 14.63
N ASP A 58 -7.32 -14.47 15.43
CA ASP A 58 -7.69 -13.06 15.59
C ASP A 58 -7.45 -12.27 14.32
N PHE A 59 -6.33 -12.55 13.64
CA PHE A 59 -6.02 -11.93 12.37
C PHE A 59 -7.05 -12.29 11.28
N LEU A 60 -7.50 -13.55 11.23
CA LEU A 60 -8.57 -13.98 10.34
C LEU A 60 -9.87 -13.21 10.57
N ARG A 61 -10.29 -13.04 11.85
CA ARG A 61 -11.47 -12.25 12.17
C ARG A 61 -11.36 -10.80 11.70
N MET A 62 -10.18 -10.20 11.84
CA MET A 62 -9.93 -8.86 11.33
C MET A 62 -10.11 -8.81 9.79
N VAL A 63 -9.60 -9.78 9.04
CA VAL A 63 -9.76 -9.83 7.59
C VAL A 63 -11.22 -9.96 7.19
N GLU A 64 -12.02 -10.77 7.90
CA GLU A 64 -13.45 -10.90 7.64
C GLU A 64 -14.23 -9.59 7.93
N GLU A 65 -13.88 -8.87 8.99
CA GLU A 65 -14.47 -7.55 9.28
C GLU A 65 -14.14 -6.53 8.19
N ILE A 66 -12.91 -6.55 7.65
CA ILE A 66 -12.51 -5.72 6.52
C ILE A 66 -13.36 -6.02 5.28
N LYS A 67 -13.49 -7.30 4.91
CA LYS A 67 -14.27 -7.73 3.75
C LYS A 67 -15.74 -7.28 3.85
N ALA A 68 -16.31 -7.36 5.04
CA ALA A 68 -17.71 -7.00 5.27
C ALA A 68 -17.98 -5.50 5.09
N ASN A 69 -17.01 -4.63 5.41
CA ASN A 69 -17.23 -3.19 5.51
C ASN A 69 -16.66 -2.36 4.33
N LEU A 70 -15.81 -2.95 3.51
CA LEU A 70 -15.09 -2.27 2.42
C LEU A 70 -16.04 -1.63 1.39
N ASP A 71 -17.07 -2.35 1.00
CA ASP A 71 -18.00 -1.95 -0.06
C ASP A 71 -18.77 -0.67 0.29
N GLY A 72 -19.21 -0.54 1.55
CA GLY A 72 -19.92 0.65 2.02
C GLY A 72 -19.06 1.92 2.00
N ALA A 73 -17.77 1.79 2.30
CA ALA A 73 -16.85 2.92 2.19
C ALA A 73 -16.62 3.36 0.74
N MET A 74 -16.59 2.41 -0.20
CA MET A 74 -16.55 2.70 -1.63
C MET A 74 -17.75 3.52 -2.07
N ASP A 75 -18.96 3.10 -1.69
CA ASP A 75 -20.21 3.80 -2.05
C ASP A 75 -20.26 5.22 -1.50
N GLY A 76 -19.70 5.45 -0.29
CA GLY A 76 -19.59 6.77 0.31
C GLY A 76 -18.61 7.71 -0.41
N LEU A 77 -17.66 7.15 -1.18
CA LEU A 77 -16.62 7.90 -1.88
C LEU A 77 -17.01 8.28 -3.32
N VAL A 78 -17.74 7.41 -4.02
CA VAL A 78 -18.13 7.58 -5.43
C VAL A 78 -18.80 8.94 -5.72
N PRO A 79 -19.69 9.49 -4.87
CA PRO A 79 -20.30 10.81 -5.12
C PRO A 79 -19.32 11.99 -5.22
N ALA A 80 -18.08 11.86 -4.67
CA ALA A 80 -17.04 12.86 -4.85
C ALA A 80 -16.47 12.87 -6.28
N ALA A 81 -16.86 11.91 -7.11
CA ALA A 81 -16.40 11.72 -8.49
C ALA A 81 -14.86 11.70 -8.60
N PRO A 82 -14.18 10.77 -7.90
CA PRO A 82 -12.73 10.61 -8.04
C PRO A 82 -12.38 10.08 -9.43
N ASP A 83 -11.18 10.40 -9.92
CA ASP A 83 -10.65 9.86 -11.19
C ASP A 83 -10.05 8.45 -11.01
N HIS A 84 -9.62 8.14 -9.80
CA HIS A 84 -8.97 6.90 -9.42
C HIS A 84 -9.22 6.62 -7.94
N ILE A 85 -9.29 5.36 -7.54
CA ILE A 85 -9.44 4.99 -6.12
C ILE A 85 -8.26 4.13 -5.68
N ILE A 86 -7.67 4.46 -4.53
CA ILE A 86 -6.68 3.64 -3.84
C ILE A 86 -7.35 2.94 -2.67
N ILE A 87 -7.19 1.62 -2.61
CA ILE A 87 -7.57 0.84 -1.44
C ILE A 87 -6.40 0.86 -0.45
N GLY A 88 -6.50 1.72 0.54
CA GLY A 88 -5.50 1.95 1.58
C GLY A 88 -5.51 0.88 2.68
N ILE A 89 -5.71 -0.37 2.26
CA ILE A 89 -5.52 -1.58 3.05
C ILE A 89 -4.87 -2.64 2.19
N SER A 90 -3.96 -3.43 2.74
CA SER A 90 -3.18 -4.37 1.95
C SER A 90 -3.40 -5.83 2.32
N ALA A 91 -3.77 -6.16 3.57
CA ALA A 91 -3.92 -7.54 4.02
C ALA A 91 -4.86 -8.36 3.13
N GLU A 92 -6.03 -7.81 2.80
CA GLU A 92 -7.03 -8.49 1.97
C GLU A 92 -6.52 -8.74 0.55
N SER A 93 -5.79 -7.80 -0.05
CA SER A 93 -5.33 -7.90 -1.44
C SER A 93 -4.28 -9.00 -1.68
N PHE A 94 -3.66 -9.53 -0.62
CA PHE A 94 -2.74 -10.67 -0.70
C PHE A 94 -3.39 -12.01 -0.38
N TRP A 95 -4.63 -12.00 0.12
CA TRP A 95 -5.22 -13.15 0.80
C TRP A 95 -5.45 -14.36 -0.09
N ASP A 96 -6.00 -14.14 -1.27
CA ASP A 96 -6.40 -15.19 -2.20
C ASP A 96 -5.42 -15.31 -3.40
N GLY A 97 -4.16 -14.87 -3.22
CA GLY A 97 -3.12 -14.92 -4.23
C GLY A 97 -3.33 -13.96 -5.41
N ALA A 98 -2.60 -14.17 -6.49
CA ALA A 98 -2.61 -13.26 -7.63
C ALA A 98 -3.97 -13.21 -8.36
N ASP A 99 -4.63 -14.36 -8.54
CA ASP A 99 -5.96 -14.43 -9.18
C ASP A 99 -7.03 -13.78 -8.31
N GLY A 100 -6.98 -13.99 -6.98
CA GLY A 100 -7.88 -13.34 -6.03
C GLY A 100 -7.70 -11.82 -6.02
N ALA A 101 -6.47 -11.33 -6.04
CA ALA A 101 -6.19 -9.90 -6.15
C ALA A 101 -6.77 -9.29 -7.44
N ALA A 102 -6.63 -9.97 -8.58
CA ALA A 102 -7.19 -9.54 -9.85
C ALA A 102 -8.73 -9.49 -9.79
N ALA A 103 -9.37 -10.49 -9.21
CA ALA A 103 -10.84 -10.54 -9.06
C ALA A 103 -11.36 -9.43 -8.15
N ILE A 104 -10.69 -9.16 -7.02
CA ILE A 104 -11.04 -8.05 -6.11
C ILE A 104 -10.92 -6.71 -6.85
N LYS A 105 -9.83 -6.48 -7.57
CA LYS A 105 -9.59 -5.25 -8.33
C LYS A 105 -10.68 -5.00 -9.36
N GLU A 106 -11.02 -6.01 -10.15
CA GLU A 106 -12.06 -5.92 -11.17
C GLU A 106 -13.43 -5.60 -10.54
N ARG A 107 -13.82 -6.33 -9.49
CA ARG A 107 -15.06 -6.10 -8.75
C ARG A 107 -15.17 -4.66 -8.22
N LEU A 108 -14.10 -4.17 -7.58
CA LEU A 108 -14.09 -2.83 -7.00
C LEU A 108 -14.07 -1.74 -8.08
N SER A 109 -13.35 -1.96 -9.20
CA SER A 109 -13.34 -1.02 -10.33
C SER A 109 -14.72 -0.93 -11.01
N GLN A 110 -15.40 -2.05 -11.19
CA GLN A 110 -16.77 -2.07 -11.72
C GLN A 110 -17.74 -1.34 -10.78
N ARG A 111 -17.63 -1.57 -9.46
CA ARG A 111 -18.47 -0.87 -8.46
C ARG A 111 -18.25 0.62 -8.45
N ALA A 112 -17.00 1.07 -8.53
CA ALA A 112 -16.62 2.48 -8.49
C ALA A 112 -16.85 3.22 -9.81
N GLY A 113 -16.88 2.52 -10.94
CA GLY A 113 -16.90 3.10 -12.28
C GLY A 113 -15.58 3.79 -12.68
N VAL A 114 -14.52 3.64 -11.89
CA VAL A 114 -13.18 4.20 -12.12
C VAL A 114 -12.12 3.16 -11.80
N PRO A 115 -10.86 3.32 -12.31
CA PRO A 115 -9.78 2.40 -11.97
C PRO A 115 -9.47 2.37 -10.48
N VAL A 116 -9.09 1.18 -9.98
CA VAL A 116 -8.72 0.94 -8.59
C VAL A 116 -7.29 0.43 -8.49
N THR A 117 -6.53 0.93 -7.51
CA THR A 117 -5.22 0.42 -7.13
C THR A 117 -5.30 -0.36 -5.82
N LEU A 118 -4.81 -1.60 -5.83
CA LEU A 118 -4.64 -2.46 -4.65
C LEU A 118 -3.18 -2.50 -4.22
N GLY A 119 -2.93 -2.75 -2.93
CA GLY A 119 -1.58 -2.86 -2.37
C GLY A 119 -0.74 -3.95 -3.01
N SER A 120 -1.31 -5.13 -3.25
CA SER A 120 -0.63 -6.26 -3.89
C SER A 120 -0.14 -5.93 -5.31
N ASP A 121 -1.02 -5.38 -6.16
CA ASP A 121 -0.69 -4.96 -7.52
C ASP A 121 0.37 -3.86 -7.55
N ALA A 122 0.18 -2.83 -6.73
CA ALA A 122 1.11 -1.70 -6.66
C ALA A 122 2.51 -2.16 -6.22
N ALA A 123 2.60 -3.05 -5.22
CA ALA A 123 3.87 -3.60 -4.77
C ALA A 123 4.54 -4.43 -5.88
N ARG A 124 3.80 -5.31 -6.57
CA ARG A 124 4.31 -6.10 -7.69
C ARG A 124 4.89 -5.19 -8.78
N LEU A 125 4.11 -4.21 -9.24
CA LEU A 125 4.53 -3.29 -10.29
C LEU A 125 5.72 -2.41 -9.88
N ALA A 126 5.80 -2.02 -8.60
CA ALA A 126 6.93 -1.29 -8.06
C ALA A 126 8.23 -2.14 -8.07
N ILE A 127 8.14 -3.43 -7.71
CA ILE A 127 9.27 -4.36 -7.78
C ILE A 127 9.75 -4.52 -9.23
N GLU A 128 8.82 -4.66 -10.18
CA GLU A 128 9.12 -4.73 -11.63
C GLU A 128 9.78 -3.44 -12.13
N ALA A 129 9.28 -2.26 -11.73
CA ALA A 129 9.83 -0.98 -12.14
C ALA A 129 11.30 -0.80 -11.70
N VAL A 130 11.65 -1.26 -10.49
CA VAL A 130 13.04 -1.22 -10.01
C VAL A 130 13.88 -2.42 -10.47
N LYS A 131 13.31 -3.33 -11.30
CA LYS A 131 13.95 -4.52 -11.87
C LYS A 131 14.54 -5.48 -10.83
N ALA A 132 13.89 -5.60 -9.67
CA ALA A 132 14.28 -6.54 -8.64
C ALA A 132 13.63 -7.91 -8.88
N GLN A 133 14.36 -8.98 -8.54
CA GLN A 133 13.88 -10.36 -8.63
C GLN A 133 13.91 -11.04 -7.26
N ARG A 134 14.96 -10.84 -6.49
CA ARG A 134 15.16 -11.39 -5.15
C ARG A 134 14.77 -10.33 -4.13
N ILE A 135 13.70 -10.59 -3.38
CA ILE A 135 13.14 -9.62 -2.44
C ILE A 135 13.20 -10.11 -1.00
N ALA A 136 13.31 -9.17 -0.08
CA ALA A 136 13.02 -9.39 1.33
C ALA A 136 11.78 -8.58 1.73
N VAL A 137 10.97 -9.11 2.65
CA VAL A 137 9.66 -8.53 2.96
C VAL A 137 9.55 -8.19 4.44
N LEU A 138 9.05 -6.97 4.74
CA LEU A 138 8.66 -6.53 6.07
C LEU A 138 7.14 -6.41 6.14
N THR A 139 6.52 -7.01 7.13
CA THR A 139 5.08 -6.87 7.39
C THR A 139 4.82 -6.55 8.86
N PRO A 140 3.67 -5.95 9.21
CA PRO A 140 3.21 -5.85 10.59
C PRO A 140 2.44 -7.11 11.04
N TYR A 141 2.35 -8.15 10.20
CA TYR A 141 1.38 -9.22 10.29
C TYR A 141 1.79 -10.38 11.20
N TRP A 142 0.85 -11.29 11.37
CA TRP A 142 1.00 -12.59 11.97
C TRP A 142 1.33 -13.65 10.91
N PRO A 143 1.90 -14.81 11.32
CA PRO A 143 2.44 -15.80 10.37
C PRO A 143 1.49 -16.22 9.27
N ILE A 144 0.20 -16.37 9.58
CA ILE A 144 -0.81 -16.75 8.57
C ILE A 144 -0.90 -15.75 7.40
N ALA A 145 -0.76 -14.46 7.69
CA ALA A 145 -0.78 -13.44 6.64
C ALA A 145 0.59 -13.27 5.98
N ASP A 146 1.67 -13.48 6.71
CA ASP A 146 3.03 -13.50 6.16
C ASP A 146 3.18 -14.59 5.09
N GLU A 147 2.61 -15.77 5.33
CA GLU A 147 2.55 -16.87 4.35
C GLU A 147 1.79 -16.46 3.08
N ARG A 148 0.65 -15.75 3.21
CA ARG A 148 -0.13 -15.24 2.07
C ARG A 148 0.65 -14.24 1.25
N VAL A 149 1.35 -13.32 1.91
CA VAL A 149 2.21 -12.32 1.23
C VAL A 149 3.35 -13.02 0.49
N SER A 150 4.03 -13.97 1.12
CA SER A 150 5.10 -14.74 0.49
C SER A 150 4.59 -15.55 -0.70
N GLN A 151 3.45 -16.21 -0.55
CA GLN A 151 2.81 -16.97 -1.63
C GLN A 151 2.44 -16.08 -2.81
N TYR A 152 1.85 -14.91 -2.58
CA TYR A 152 1.50 -13.95 -3.62
C TYR A 152 2.73 -13.54 -4.43
N PHE A 153 3.81 -13.11 -3.78
CA PHE A 153 5.02 -12.69 -4.48
C PHE A 153 5.67 -13.86 -5.24
N GLY A 154 5.65 -15.07 -4.68
CA GLY A 154 6.11 -16.28 -5.37
C GLY A 154 5.29 -16.60 -6.62
N GLN A 155 3.96 -16.46 -6.58
CA GLN A 155 3.08 -16.60 -7.74
C GLN A 155 3.34 -15.53 -8.82
N CYS A 156 3.76 -14.33 -8.41
CA CYS A 156 4.18 -13.28 -9.33
C CYS A 156 5.60 -13.48 -9.90
N GLY A 157 6.28 -14.56 -9.52
CA GLY A 157 7.60 -14.92 -10.04
C GLY A 157 8.77 -14.33 -9.25
N PHE A 158 8.56 -13.67 -8.12
CA PHE A 158 9.64 -13.14 -7.28
C PHE A 158 10.17 -14.20 -6.31
N ASP A 159 11.47 -14.14 -6.03
CA ASP A 159 12.14 -14.99 -5.05
C ASP A 159 12.17 -14.27 -3.69
N VAL A 160 11.29 -14.67 -2.78
CA VAL A 160 11.22 -14.14 -1.41
C VAL A 160 12.31 -14.80 -0.55
N ARG A 161 13.46 -14.11 -0.41
CA ARG A 161 14.64 -14.63 0.31
C ARG A 161 14.42 -14.70 1.82
N ARG A 162 13.71 -13.72 2.37
CA ARG A 162 13.36 -13.64 3.79
C ARG A 162 12.16 -12.75 4.03
N LEU A 163 11.44 -13.01 5.12
CA LEU A 163 10.31 -12.21 5.57
C LEU A 163 10.40 -12.03 7.08
N ILE A 164 10.10 -10.81 7.55
CA ILE A 164 9.94 -10.49 8.97
C ILE A 164 8.55 -9.93 9.19
N GLY A 165 7.74 -10.64 10.01
CA GLY A 165 6.47 -10.18 10.53
C GLY A 165 6.63 -9.60 11.93
N LEU A 166 6.17 -8.36 12.15
CA LEU A 166 6.29 -7.68 13.44
C LEU A 166 5.24 -8.13 14.47
N LYS A 167 4.24 -8.90 14.06
CA LYS A 167 3.16 -9.43 14.91
C LYS A 167 2.49 -8.33 15.74
N ALA A 168 2.05 -7.27 15.08
CA ALA A 168 1.33 -6.18 15.73
C ALA A 168 0.16 -6.72 16.55
N THR A 169 -0.02 -6.18 17.75
CA THR A 169 -0.98 -6.68 18.75
C THR A 169 -2.40 -6.11 18.58
N SER A 170 -2.57 -5.15 17.68
CA SER A 170 -3.88 -4.61 17.28
C SER A 170 -3.74 -3.81 15.99
N PRO A 171 -4.86 -3.48 15.30
CA PRO A 171 -4.84 -2.60 14.12
C PRO A 171 -4.18 -1.23 14.38
N ILE A 172 -4.41 -0.60 15.54
CA ILE A 172 -3.75 0.66 15.92
C ILE A 172 -2.26 0.44 16.22
N ASN A 173 -1.90 -0.67 16.87
CA ASN A 173 -0.49 -0.96 17.20
C ASN A 173 0.40 -1.09 15.94
N ILE A 174 -0.17 -1.31 14.76
CA ILE A 174 0.58 -1.26 13.50
C ILE A 174 1.18 0.15 13.30
N ALA A 175 0.39 1.20 13.53
CA ALA A 175 0.86 2.59 13.38
C ALA A 175 1.81 3.03 14.51
N GLU A 176 1.77 2.35 15.66
CA GLU A 176 2.60 2.66 16.82
C GLU A 176 4.01 2.06 16.75
N GLN A 177 4.33 1.29 15.71
CA GLN A 177 5.69 0.77 15.53
C GLN A 177 6.68 1.93 15.37
N ASN A 178 7.67 2.00 16.26
CA ASN A 178 8.61 3.11 16.26
C ASN A 178 9.72 2.94 15.20
N ALA A 179 10.36 4.05 14.84
CA ALA A 179 11.40 4.08 13.81
C ALA A 179 12.55 3.10 14.08
N ALA A 180 13.01 2.98 15.33
CA ALA A 180 14.10 2.08 15.68
C ALA A 180 13.76 0.61 15.41
N THR A 181 12.53 0.17 15.70
CA THR A 181 12.06 -1.18 15.38
C THR A 181 12.06 -1.43 13.87
N LEU A 182 11.59 -0.45 13.10
CA LEU A 182 11.51 -0.55 11.65
C LEU A 182 12.90 -0.57 11.01
N GLU A 183 13.81 0.30 11.44
CA GLU A 183 15.18 0.34 10.98
C GLU A 183 15.95 -0.95 11.30
N GLN A 184 15.80 -1.50 12.50
CA GLN A 184 16.38 -2.79 12.87
C GLN A 184 15.84 -3.94 12.00
N ALA A 185 14.53 -3.93 11.70
CA ALA A 185 13.95 -4.93 10.82
C ALA A 185 14.52 -4.82 9.39
N LEU A 186 14.65 -3.60 8.87
CA LEU A 186 15.26 -3.37 7.55
C LEU A 186 16.73 -3.86 7.50
N GLN A 187 17.54 -3.58 8.53
CA GLN A 187 18.91 -4.07 8.62
C GLN A 187 19.00 -5.60 8.62
N ARG A 188 18.08 -6.29 9.27
CA ARG A 188 18.02 -7.76 9.29
C ARG A 188 17.53 -8.35 7.95
N LEU A 189 16.80 -7.59 7.17
CA LEU A 189 16.31 -7.98 5.84
C LEU A 189 17.35 -7.73 4.75
N ASP A 190 18.30 -6.85 4.99
CA ASP A 190 19.36 -6.52 4.04
C ASP A 190 20.35 -7.68 3.83
N GLY A 191 20.98 -7.74 2.66
CA GLY A 191 21.99 -8.73 2.29
C GLY A 191 22.30 -8.71 0.79
N ASP A 192 23.46 -9.23 0.41
CA ASP A 192 23.90 -9.28 -1.00
C ASP A 192 23.03 -10.20 -1.88
N ASP A 193 22.25 -11.06 -1.25
CA ASP A 193 21.30 -11.96 -1.88
C ASP A 193 19.90 -11.34 -2.09
N VAL A 194 19.73 -10.05 -1.79
CA VAL A 194 18.47 -9.31 -1.89
C VAL A 194 18.64 -8.10 -2.82
N ASP A 195 17.82 -8.02 -3.86
CA ASP A 195 17.81 -6.91 -4.82
C ASP A 195 16.99 -5.72 -4.33
N ALA A 196 15.91 -5.97 -3.57
CA ALA A 196 15.04 -4.94 -2.99
C ALA A 196 14.39 -5.42 -1.68
N ILE A 197 14.07 -4.48 -0.81
CA ILE A 197 13.23 -4.71 0.38
C ILE A 197 11.86 -4.12 0.11
N VAL A 198 10.80 -4.88 0.42
CA VAL A 198 9.41 -4.47 0.22
C VAL A 198 8.70 -4.48 1.57
N GLN A 199 8.15 -3.34 1.97
CA GLN A 199 7.32 -3.28 3.16
C GLN A 199 5.84 -3.35 2.76
N VAL A 200 5.10 -4.25 3.39
CA VAL A 200 3.66 -4.48 3.24
C VAL A 200 2.95 -4.09 4.55
N GLY A 201 1.71 -3.63 4.47
CA GLY A 201 0.95 -3.16 5.63
C GLY A 201 0.82 -1.64 5.65
N THR A 202 -0.32 -1.13 5.15
CA THR A 202 -0.54 0.31 4.88
C THR A 202 -0.60 1.19 6.13
N ASN A 203 -0.91 0.63 7.30
CA ASN A 203 -0.90 1.39 8.56
C ASN A 203 0.48 1.42 9.23
N LEU A 204 1.54 0.98 8.56
CA LEU A 204 2.92 1.09 9.04
C LEU A 204 3.57 2.35 8.44
N GLY A 205 4.01 3.28 9.26
CA GLY A 205 4.58 4.57 8.83
C GLY A 205 5.97 4.41 8.21
N MET A 206 6.04 4.05 6.93
CA MET A 206 7.28 3.61 6.30
C MET A 206 7.78 4.48 5.15
N ALA A 207 6.95 5.35 4.56
CA ALA A 207 7.32 6.04 3.32
C ALA A 207 8.64 6.82 3.43
N LYS A 208 8.84 7.60 4.49
CA LYS A 208 10.09 8.35 4.71
C LYS A 208 11.23 7.48 5.24
N ILE A 209 10.95 6.51 6.10
CA ILE A 209 11.96 5.58 6.63
C ILE A 209 12.54 4.75 5.47
N ALA A 210 11.69 4.24 4.59
CA ALA A 210 12.12 3.52 3.40
C ALA A 210 13.02 4.36 2.50
N ALA A 211 12.67 5.62 2.24
CA ALA A 211 13.47 6.52 1.41
C ALA A 211 14.87 6.81 2.01
N VAL A 212 14.97 6.91 3.33
CA VAL A 212 16.26 7.05 4.03
C VAL A 212 17.07 5.76 3.97
N ALA A 213 16.44 4.62 4.25
CA ALA A 213 17.07 3.30 4.22
C ALA A 213 17.57 2.97 2.80
N GLU A 214 16.81 3.29 1.76
CA GLU A 214 17.20 3.10 0.36
C GLU A 214 18.56 3.78 0.04
N LYS A 215 18.75 5.00 0.53
CA LYS A 215 20.01 5.74 0.33
C LYS A 215 21.17 5.09 1.07
N SER A 216 20.95 4.64 2.30
CA SER A 216 22.01 4.03 3.12
C SER A 216 22.39 2.61 2.68
N MET A 217 21.44 1.84 2.19
CA MET A 217 21.63 0.46 1.74
C MET A 217 22.05 0.35 0.26
N GLY A 218 21.88 1.42 -0.52
CA GLY A 218 22.23 1.45 -1.95
C GLY A 218 21.29 0.59 -2.84
N LYS A 219 20.17 0.10 -2.31
CA LYS A 219 19.19 -0.74 -3.03
C LYS A 219 17.76 -0.24 -2.79
N PRO A 220 16.80 -0.57 -3.67
CA PRO A 220 15.41 -0.17 -3.49
C PRO A 220 14.82 -0.65 -2.16
N VAL A 221 14.16 0.27 -1.43
CA VAL A 221 13.33 -0.04 -0.26
C VAL A 221 11.95 0.52 -0.53
N ILE A 222 11.01 -0.35 -0.87
CA ILE A 222 9.67 -0.01 -1.34
C ILE A 222 8.68 -0.03 -0.17
N ALA A 223 8.18 1.12 0.24
CA ALA A 223 7.04 1.20 1.15
C ALA A 223 5.73 1.01 0.36
N ILE A 224 4.79 0.22 0.90
CA ILE A 224 3.52 -0.06 0.23
C ILE A 224 2.72 1.21 -0.09
N ASN A 225 2.72 2.21 0.80
CA ASN A 225 2.01 3.46 0.59
C ASN A 225 2.65 4.28 -0.55
N THR A 226 3.98 4.28 -0.66
CA THR A 226 4.68 4.87 -1.81
C THR A 226 4.31 4.17 -3.11
N ALA A 227 4.29 2.83 -3.12
CA ALA A 227 3.91 2.05 -4.30
C ALA A 227 2.45 2.30 -4.71
N LEU A 228 1.51 2.34 -3.76
CA LEU A 228 0.10 2.64 -4.00
C LEU A 228 -0.07 4.02 -4.66
N TYR A 229 0.56 5.03 -4.09
CA TYR A 229 0.42 6.40 -4.57
C TYR A 229 1.10 6.60 -5.93
N TRP A 230 2.31 6.06 -6.10
CA TRP A 230 3.03 6.02 -7.37
C TRP A 230 2.18 5.38 -8.49
N HIS A 231 1.66 4.18 -8.25
CA HIS A 231 0.87 3.48 -9.26
C HIS A 231 -0.41 4.26 -9.62
N ALA A 232 -1.10 4.83 -8.66
CA ALA A 232 -2.29 5.65 -8.93
C ALA A 232 -1.96 6.87 -9.78
N LEU A 233 -0.89 7.61 -9.46
CA LEU A 233 -0.43 8.75 -10.25
C LEU A 233 -0.09 8.35 -11.67
N ARG A 234 0.74 7.32 -11.87
CA ARG A 234 1.17 6.86 -13.21
C ARG A 234 -0.01 6.34 -14.03
N SER A 235 -0.97 5.66 -13.40
CA SER A 235 -2.21 5.20 -14.04
C SER A 235 -3.08 6.34 -14.58
N MET A 236 -2.96 7.53 -13.99
CA MET A 236 -3.68 8.75 -14.43
C MET A 236 -2.84 9.64 -15.36
N GLY A 237 -1.64 9.21 -15.76
CA GLY A 237 -0.72 9.98 -16.59
C GLY A 237 -0.08 11.17 -15.87
N ILE A 238 0.09 11.06 -14.56
CA ILE A 238 0.79 12.05 -13.71
C ILE A 238 2.21 11.56 -13.49
N ASP A 239 3.17 12.17 -14.16
CA ASP A 239 4.59 11.75 -14.18
C ASP A 239 5.48 12.66 -13.31
N ASP A 240 4.89 13.42 -12.39
CA ASP A 240 5.62 14.31 -11.48
C ASP A 240 6.64 13.53 -10.66
N SER A 241 7.88 14.04 -10.59
CA SER A 241 8.91 13.54 -9.68
C SER A 241 8.66 14.09 -8.29
N ILE A 242 8.51 13.19 -7.30
CA ILE A 242 8.22 13.55 -5.92
C ILE A 242 9.39 13.13 -5.04
N SER A 243 10.14 14.13 -4.54
CA SER A 243 11.34 13.91 -3.74
C SER A 243 11.05 13.48 -2.30
N ASN A 244 12.05 12.82 -1.68
CA ASN A 244 12.02 12.36 -0.29
C ASN A 244 11.10 11.18 0.02
N PHE A 245 10.64 10.46 -1.02
CA PHE A 245 9.83 9.24 -0.88
C PHE A 245 10.43 8.05 -1.63
N GLY A 246 11.75 8.11 -1.94
CA GLY A 246 12.50 7.06 -2.60
C GLY A 246 12.46 7.12 -4.12
N ARG A 247 13.33 6.32 -4.74
CA ARG A 247 13.55 6.34 -6.21
C ARG A 247 12.29 6.02 -7.02
N LEU A 248 11.34 5.28 -6.45
CA LEU A 248 10.11 4.92 -7.15
C LEU A 248 9.33 6.17 -7.58
N LEU A 249 9.13 7.15 -6.67
CA LEU A 249 8.47 8.41 -6.97
C LEU A 249 9.39 9.47 -7.59
N GLU A 250 10.71 9.29 -7.47
CA GLU A 250 11.68 10.24 -8.04
C GLU A 250 12.05 9.91 -9.48
N GLN A 251 12.06 8.62 -9.89
CA GLN A 251 12.72 8.17 -11.12
C GLN A 251 11.82 7.30 -12.03
N HIS A 252 10.73 6.77 -11.53
CA HIS A 252 9.82 5.87 -12.23
C HIS A 252 8.38 6.43 -12.21
#